data_63a4a9222059dbaa67e745757fd98268
#
_entry.id   63a4a9222059dbaa67e745757fd98268
#
_cell.length_a   1.000
_cell.length_b   1.000
_cell.length_c   1.000
_cell.angle_alpha   90.00
_cell.angle_beta   90.00
_cell.angle_gamma   90.00
#
_symmetry.space_group_name_H-M   'P 1'
#
loop_
_entity.id
_entity.type
_entity.pdbx_description
1 polymer ?
#
loop_
_entity_poly.entity_id
_entity_poly.type
_entity_poly.pdbx_seq_one_letter_code
_entity_poly.pdbx_strand_id
1 'polypeptide(L)'
;MVWAIVIIGALSFVVWAHHMYVAGMNPWFGFFFATTTLIIAIPTALKVYNWVITLWRGNIHLTIPMLFALAFIVTFVNGGITGLFLGNVIVDVPLSDTYFVVAHFHMVMGIAPVLVVFGAIYHWYPLITGRFLHEGMGKFHFWVSFLGSYAIYFPMHYLGFVGVPRRYYEMYDSEYMTVSTNYLNQFITVVALIVGFSQLVFLYNIITSTKFGKKAGKNPWKACSLEWRTPDVPPGHGNFGKDLPVVYRWAYDFSVPGAKEDYIPQDIGPSQVPEAEAEQT
;
A
#
# COMPACT_ATOMS: atom_id res chain seq x y z
N MET A 1 7.01 11.20 10.78
CA MET A 1 5.99 10.13 10.70
C MET A 1 5.00 10.15 11.87
N VAL A 2 5.45 9.95 13.14
CA VAL A 2 4.55 9.82 14.31
C VAL A 2 3.62 11.04 14.44
N TRP A 3 4.15 12.24 14.47
CA TRP A 3 3.33 13.46 14.55
C TRP A 3 2.34 13.61 13.40
N ALA A 4 2.74 13.24 12.17
CA ALA A 4 1.80 13.25 11.03
C ALA A 4 0.63 12.30 11.25
N ILE A 5 0.85 11.11 11.80
CA ILE A 5 -0.21 10.14 12.12
C ILE A 5 -1.14 10.70 13.21
N VAL A 6 -0.58 11.26 14.28
CA VAL A 6 -1.37 11.86 15.38
C VAL A 6 -2.23 13.01 14.87
N ILE A 7 -1.66 13.90 14.05
CA ILE A 7 -2.39 15.05 13.47
C ILE A 7 -3.51 14.57 12.54
N ILE A 8 -3.25 13.57 11.68
CA ILE A 8 -4.29 12.99 10.81
C ILE A 8 -5.42 12.41 11.67
N GLY A 9 -5.08 11.66 12.73
CA GLY A 9 -6.06 11.10 13.65
C GLY A 9 -6.92 12.17 14.30
N ALA A 10 -6.31 13.25 14.81
CA ALA A 10 -7.03 14.36 15.44
C ALA A 10 -7.94 15.11 14.43
N LEU A 11 -7.41 15.42 13.23
CA LEU A 11 -8.18 16.10 12.18
C LEU A 11 -9.35 15.26 11.68
N SER A 12 -9.25 13.94 11.69
CA SER A 12 -10.31 13.05 11.21
C SER A 12 -11.64 13.24 11.97
N PHE A 13 -11.60 13.72 13.21
CA PHE A 13 -12.81 14.01 13.98
C PHE A 13 -13.54 15.30 13.52
N VAL A 14 -12.87 16.19 12.82
CA VAL A 14 -13.41 17.49 12.41
C VAL A 14 -13.57 17.65 10.90
N VAL A 15 -13.55 16.56 10.14
CA VAL A 15 -13.67 16.58 8.68
C VAL A 15 -14.88 15.81 8.16
N TRP A 16 -15.47 14.92 8.95
CA TRP A 16 -16.48 13.94 8.52
C TRP A 16 -17.63 14.56 7.72
N ALA A 17 -18.08 15.77 8.05
CA ALA A 17 -19.21 16.41 7.40
C ALA A 17 -18.93 16.81 5.93
N HIS A 18 -17.73 16.59 5.41
CA HIS A 18 -17.48 16.69 3.96
C HIS A 18 -18.31 15.68 3.14
N HIS A 19 -18.84 14.63 3.76
CA HIS A 19 -19.80 13.73 3.12
C HIS A 19 -21.23 14.26 3.09
N MET A 20 -21.48 15.45 3.60
CA MET A 20 -22.82 16.03 3.81
C MET A 20 -23.03 17.36 3.09
N TYR A 21 -22.16 17.75 2.16
CA TYR A 21 -22.25 19.04 1.46
C TYR A 21 -23.59 19.21 0.74
N VAL A 22 -24.13 18.15 0.14
CA VAL A 22 -25.40 18.16 -0.59
C VAL A 22 -26.60 17.81 0.28
N ALA A 23 -26.45 17.65 1.59
CA ALA A 23 -27.53 17.32 2.53
C ALA A 23 -28.25 18.56 3.11
N GLY A 24 -28.15 19.73 2.46
CA GLY A 24 -28.72 20.97 2.97
C GLY A 24 -27.87 21.71 3.99
N MET A 25 -26.56 21.50 3.96
CA MET A 25 -25.59 22.13 4.87
C MET A 25 -25.55 23.66 4.65
N ASN A 26 -25.46 24.40 5.76
CA ASN A 26 -25.23 25.84 5.70
C ASN A 26 -23.87 26.12 5.02
N PRO A 27 -23.77 27.09 4.09
CA PRO A 27 -22.55 27.38 3.34
C PRO A 27 -21.30 27.65 4.21
N TRP A 28 -21.46 28.26 5.37
CA TRP A 28 -20.34 28.50 6.31
C TRP A 28 -19.78 27.20 6.88
N PHE A 29 -20.62 26.24 7.20
CA PHE A 29 -20.17 24.90 7.61
C PHE A 29 -19.55 24.16 6.43
N GLY A 30 -20.08 24.28 5.22
CA GLY A 30 -19.47 23.75 4.02
C GLY A 30 -18.05 24.26 3.83
N PHE A 31 -17.84 25.56 3.94
CA PHE A 31 -16.51 26.16 3.88
C PHE A 31 -15.59 25.70 5.00
N PHE A 32 -16.08 25.61 6.23
CA PHE A 32 -15.30 25.14 7.37
C PHE A 32 -14.83 23.69 7.16
N PHE A 33 -15.74 22.78 6.80
CA PHE A 33 -15.40 21.37 6.58
C PHE A 33 -14.54 21.15 5.32
N ALA A 34 -14.69 21.96 4.28
CA ALA A 34 -13.79 21.93 3.15
C ALA A 34 -12.37 22.35 3.56
N THR A 35 -12.23 23.40 4.34
CA THR A 35 -10.92 23.88 4.84
C THR A 35 -10.25 22.83 5.71
N THR A 36 -10.95 22.28 6.71
CA THR A 36 -10.37 21.27 7.61
C THR A 36 -10.01 19.98 6.86
N THR A 37 -10.81 19.59 5.87
CA THR A 37 -10.55 18.44 5.01
C THR A 37 -9.29 18.64 4.16
N LEU A 38 -9.12 19.82 3.55
CA LEU A 38 -7.95 20.11 2.74
C LEU A 38 -6.66 20.21 3.59
N ILE A 39 -6.75 20.67 4.83
CA ILE A 39 -5.60 20.72 5.75
C ILE A 39 -5.05 19.32 6.03
N ILE A 40 -5.87 18.26 6.04
CA ILE A 40 -5.40 16.88 6.28
C ILE A 40 -4.44 16.39 5.18
N ALA A 41 -4.46 17.01 4.00
CA ALA A 41 -3.53 16.70 2.92
C ALA A 41 -2.07 17.01 3.29
N ILE A 42 -1.82 18.01 4.15
CA ILE A 42 -0.46 18.39 4.56
C ILE A 42 0.25 17.26 5.32
N PRO A 43 -0.26 16.78 6.47
CA PRO A 43 0.38 15.68 7.19
C PRO A 43 0.38 14.37 6.38
N THR A 44 -0.59 14.17 5.49
CA THR A 44 -0.61 13.02 4.59
C THR A 44 0.51 13.10 3.56
N ALA A 45 0.73 14.27 2.95
CA ALA A 45 1.84 14.51 2.04
C ALA A 45 3.20 14.30 2.72
N LEU A 46 3.36 14.71 3.99
CA LEU A 46 4.57 14.44 4.78
C LEU A 46 4.85 12.93 4.92
N LYS A 47 3.81 12.09 5.05
CA LYS A 47 3.98 10.64 5.07
C LYS A 47 4.50 10.11 3.74
N VAL A 48 3.87 10.52 2.64
CA VAL A 48 4.30 10.13 1.28
C VAL A 48 5.74 10.58 1.02
N TYR A 49 6.07 11.81 1.39
CA TYR A 49 7.42 12.35 1.27
C TYR A 49 8.44 11.49 2.04
N ASN A 50 8.12 11.07 3.27
CA ASN A 50 8.98 10.17 4.04
C ASN A 50 9.18 8.82 3.34
N TRP A 51 8.14 8.22 2.72
CA TRP A 51 8.28 6.96 1.99
C TRP A 51 9.19 7.12 0.77
N VAL A 52 8.98 8.19 -0.01
CA VAL A 52 9.78 8.46 -1.22
C VAL A 52 11.24 8.74 -0.85
N ILE A 53 11.51 9.54 0.19
CA ILE A 53 12.88 9.82 0.65
C ILE A 53 13.56 8.55 1.18
N THR A 54 12.84 7.67 1.86
CA THR A 54 13.39 6.39 2.31
C THR A 54 13.89 5.54 1.14
N LEU A 55 13.23 5.65 -0.02
CA LEU A 55 13.64 4.94 -1.24
C LEU A 55 14.72 5.68 -2.04
N TRP A 56 14.87 6.99 -1.81
CA TRP A 56 15.77 7.84 -2.59
C TRP A 56 17.23 7.42 -2.41
N ARG A 57 17.91 7.11 -3.51
CA ARG A 57 19.30 6.61 -3.54
C ARG A 57 19.52 5.31 -2.76
N GLY A 58 18.44 4.58 -2.43
CA GLY A 58 18.55 3.25 -1.83
C GLY A 58 18.89 2.19 -2.87
N ASN A 59 19.47 1.07 -2.41
CA ASN A 59 19.68 -0.13 -3.22
C ASN A 59 18.37 -0.92 -3.30
N ILE A 60 17.53 -0.60 -4.30
CA ILE A 60 16.18 -1.15 -4.43
C ILE A 60 16.22 -2.47 -5.18
N HIS A 61 15.88 -3.55 -4.49
CA HIS A 61 15.65 -4.86 -5.10
C HIS A 61 14.17 -5.05 -5.38
N LEU A 62 13.80 -5.20 -6.66
CA LEU A 62 12.40 -5.37 -7.10
C LEU A 62 11.87 -6.78 -6.80
N THR A 63 11.91 -7.15 -5.53
CA THR A 63 11.25 -8.35 -5.01
C THR A 63 9.73 -8.15 -4.99
N ILE A 64 8.95 -9.23 -4.89
CA ILE A 64 7.48 -9.13 -4.84
C ILE A 64 7.01 -8.22 -3.70
N PRO A 65 7.51 -8.31 -2.44
CA PRO A 65 7.16 -7.36 -1.39
C PRO A 65 7.43 -5.90 -1.78
N MET A 66 8.58 -5.63 -2.41
CA MET A 66 8.94 -4.28 -2.85
C MET A 66 8.03 -3.77 -3.96
N LEU A 67 7.65 -4.62 -4.92
CA LEU A 67 6.68 -4.26 -5.96
C LEU A 67 5.35 -3.83 -5.35
N PHE A 68 4.84 -4.57 -4.38
CA PHE A 68 3.61 -4.20 -3.67
C PHE A 68 3.76 -2.92 -2.85
N ALA A 69 4.92 -2.68 -2.22
CA ALA A 69 5.18 -1.44 -1.48
C ALA A 69 5.21 -0.21 -2.42
N LEU A 70 5.85 -0.33 -3.58
CA LEU A 70 5.86 0.72 -4.59
C LEU A 70 4.45 0.97 -5.17
N ALA A 71 3.72 -0.09 -5.48
CA ALA A 71 2.34 -0.01 -5.95
C ALA A 71 1.43 0.66 -4.93
N PHE A 72 1.61 0.38 -3.63
CA PHE A 72 0.91 1.07 -2.54
C PHE A 72 1.15 2.59 -2.61
N ILE A 73 2.41 3.03 -2.68
CA ILE A 73 2.75 4.46 -2.70
C ILE A 73 2.07 5.14 -3.90
N VAL A 74 2.21 4.57 -5.09
CA VAL A 74 1.63 5.13 -6.32
C VAL A 74 0.11 5.20 -6.24
N THR A 75 -0.53 4.12 -5.78
CA THR A 75 -1.99 4.03 -5.67
C THR A 75 -2.53 4.98 -4.62
N PHE A 76 -1.86 5.09 -3.47
CA PHE A 76 -2.24 6.00 -2.40
C PHE A 76 -2.13 7.47 -2.83
N VAL A 77 -1.07 7.83 -3.57
CA VAL A 77 -0.90 9.20 -4.11
C VAL A 77 -1.99 9.52 -5.12
N ASN A 78 -2.24 8.63 -6.08
CA ASN A 78 -3.26 8.84 -7.11
C ASN A 78 -4.66 8.97 -6.48
N GLY A 79 -5.01 8.09 -5.55
CA GLY A 79 -6.26 8.19 -4.81
C GLY A 79 -6.35 9.45 -3.95
N GLY A 80 -5.25 9.84 -3.30
CA GLY A 80 -5.17 11.05 -2.47
C GLY A 80 -5.40 12.34 -3.25
N ILE A 81 -4.86 12.43 -4.48
CA ILE A 81 -5.09 13.59 -5.37
C ILE A 81 -6.58 13.75 -5.69
N THR A 82 -7.29 12.64 -5.96
CA THR A 82 -8.74 12.71 -6.23
C THR A 82 -9.55 13.15 -5.00
N GLY A 83 -9.01 12.99 -3.79
CA GLY A 83 -9.58 13.50 -2.56
C GLY A 83 -9.61 15.03 -2.45
N LEU A 84 -8.69 15.72 -3.13
CA LEU A 84 -8.70 17.19 -3.19
C LEU A 84 -9.93 17.71 -3.95
N PHE A 85 -10.40 16.98 -4.95
CA PHE A 85 -11.64 17.30 -5.68
C PHE A 85 -12.86 17.16 -4.75
N LEU A 86 -12.98 16.05 -4.04
CA LEU A 86 -14.10 15.79 -3.13
C LEU A 86 -14.03 16.60 -1.83
N GLY A 87 -12.84 17.02 -1.40
CA GLY A 87 -12.66 17.89 -0.25
C GLY A 87 -13.10 19.33 -0.49
N ASN A 88 -13.16 19.78 -1.74
CA ASN A 88 -13.62 21.11 -2.11
C ASN A 88 -15.12 21.07 -2.34
N VAL A 89 -15.88 21.83 -1.51
CA VAL A 89 -17.36 21.83 -1.55
C VAL A 89 -17.93 22.16 -2.94
N ILE A 90 -17.33 23.10 -3.68
CA ILE A 90 -17.83 23.51 -4.99
C ILE A 90 -17.66 22.38 -6.02
N VAL A 91 -16.53 21.67 -5.96
CA VAL A 91 -16.21 20.57 -6.86
C VAL A 91 -16.94 19.30 -6.46
N ASP A 92 -17.17 19.08 -5.16
CA ASP A 92 -17.88 17.91 -4.66
C ASP A 92 -19.38 17.91 -5.03
N VAL A 93 -20.03 19.07 -5.07
CA VAL A 93 -21.47 19.15 -5.36
C VAL A 93 -21.90 18.33 -6.59
N PRO A 94 -21.25 18.44 -7.76
CA PRO A 94 -21.58 17.62 -8.92
C PRO A 94 -21.05 16.18 -8.84
N LEU A 95 -20.05 15.90 -8.00
CA LEU A 95 -19.41 14.58 -7.89
C LEU A 95 -19.96 13.74 -6.73
N SER A 96 -20.65 14.38 -5.79
CA SER A 96 -21.23 13.71 -4.62
C SER A 96 -22.20 12.61 -5.06
N ASP A 97 -22.14 11.47 -4.38
CA ASP A 97 -22.95 10.29 -4.69
C ASP A 97 -22.83 9.73 -6.12
N THR A 98 -21.74 10.04 -6.84
CA THR A 98 -21.40 9.43 -8.12
C THR A 98 -20.33 8.34 -7.98
N TYR A 99 -20.02 7.64 -9.08
CA TYR A 99 -18.91 6.68 -9.13
C TYR A 99 -17.53 7.30 -8.93
N PHE A 100 -17.37 8.61 -9.03
CA PHE A 100 -16.12 9.30 -8.68
C PHE A 100 -15.76 9.08 -7.20
N VAL A 101 -16.75 9.21 -6.31
CA VAL A 101 -16.54 8.94 -4.86
C VAL A 101 -16.14 7.49 -4.63
N VAL A 102 -16.79 6.55 -5.34
CA VAL A 102 -16.45 5.11 -5.23
C VAL A 102 -15.02 4.83 -5.67
N ALA A 103 -14.61 5.38 -6.81
CA ALA A 103 -13.25 5.24 -7.31
C ALA A 103 -12.21 5.82 -6.34
N HIS A 104 -12.48 7.03 -5.82
CA HIS A 104 -11.60 7.69 -4.86
C HIS A 104 -11.33 6.83 -3.63
N PHE A 105 -12.37 6.46 -2.89
CA PHE A 105 -12.14 5.74 -1.62
C PHE A 105 -11.62 4.33 -1.84
N HIS A 106 -11.93 3.68 -2.96
CA HIS A 106 -11.32 2.40 -3.28
C HIS A 106 -9.83 2.51 -3.53
N MET A 107 -9.37 3.54 -4.22
CA MET A 107 -7.92 3.73 -4.41
C MET A 107 -7.20 4.04 -3.10
N VAL A 108 -7.79 4.85 -2.21
CA VAL A 108 -7.16 5.25 -0.94
C VAL A 108 -7.29 4.19 0.14
N MET A 109 -8.51 3.65 0.36
CA MET A 109 -8.83 2.76 1.49
C MET A 109 -9.03 1.30 1.06
N GLY A 110 -9.53 1.05 -0.14
CA GLY A 110 -9.78 -0.30 -0.62
C GLY A 110 -8.50 -0.98 -1.07
N ILE A 111 -7.87 -0.46 -2.12
CA ILE A 111 -6.77 -1.14 -2.81
C ILE A 111 -5.40 -0.82 -2.22
N ALA A 112 -5.10 0.46 -1.89
CA ALA A 112 -3.78 0.80 -1.39
C ALA A 112 -3.41 0.00 -0.11
N PRO A 113 -4.23 -0.07 0.95
CA PRO A 113 -3.95 -0.93 2.10
C PRO A 113 -3.88 -2.41 1.77
N VAL A 114 -4.72 -2.90 0.85
CA VAL A 114 -4.69 -4.32 0.45
C VAL A 114 -3.37 -4.68 -0.25
N LEU A 115 -2.85 -3.79 -1.11
CA LEU A 115 -1.54 -4.00 -1.74
C LEU A 115 -0.42 -4.10 -0.69
N VAL A 116 -0.43 -3.24 0.34
CA VAL A 116 0.57 -3.32 1.41
C VAL A 116 0.43 -4.57 2.26
N VAL A 117 -0.80 -5.03 2.51
CA VAL A 117 -1.06 -6.29 3.22
C VAL A 117 -0.52 -7.49 2.42
N PHE A 118 -0.74 -7.52 1.11
CA PHE A 118 -0.13 -8.54 0.26
C PHE A 118 1.40 -8.47 0.31
N GLY A 119 1.98 -7.28 0.20
CA GLY A 119 3.43 -7.09 0.35
C GLY A 119 3.95 -7.63 1.69
N ALA A 120 3.24 -7.38 2.78
CA ALA A 120 3.54 -7.86 4.11
C ALA A 120 3.48 -9.39 4.20
N ILE A 121 2.46 -10.03 3.61
CA ILE A 121 2.35 -11.50 3.56
C ILE A 121 3.55 -12.08 2.81
N TYR A 122 3.90 -11.58 1.62
CA TYR A 122 5.07 -12.05 0.87
C TYR A 122 6.38 -11.82 1.64
N HIS A 123 6.49 -10.71 2.38
CA HIS A 123 7.69 -10.35 3.14
C HIS A 123 7.90 -11.27 4.34
N TRP A 124 6.88 -11.51 5.15
CA TRP A 124 6.99 -12.29 6.38
C TRP A 124 6.70 -13.77 6.22
N TYR A 125 6.20 -14.22 5.07
CA TYR A 125 5.95 -15.63 4.82
C TYR A 125 7.17 -16.53 5.06
N PRO A 126 8.41 -16.15 4.63
CA PRO A 126 9.62 -16.91 4.95
C PRO A 126 9.88 -17.02 6.46
N LEU A 127 9.59 -15.99 7.22
CA LEU A 127 9.78 -16.00 8.67
C LEU A 127 8.78 -16.94 9.38
N ILE A 128 7.54 -17.00 8.88
CA ILE A 128 6.46 -17.82 9.48
C ILE A 128 6.58 -19.29 9.08
N THR A 129 6.99 -19.58 7.84
CA THR A 129 6.94 -20.95 7.29
C THR A 129 8.31 -21.57 7.01
N GLY A 130 9.37 -20.77 7.04
CA GLY A 130 10.72 -21.19 6.60
C GLY A 130 10.85 -21.38 5.09
N ARG A 131 9.88 -20.94 4.28
CA ARG A 131 9.83 -21.12 2.84
C ARG A 131 9.39 -19.85 2.12
N PHE A 132 9.80 -19.71 0.86
CA PHE A 132 9.31 -18.67 -0.03
C PHE A 132 8.00 -19.08 -0.71
N LEU A 133 7.15 -18.11 -0.97
CA LEU A 133 6.05 -18.23 -1.93
C LEU A 133 6.63 -18.38 -3.35
N HIS A 134 5.91 -19.07 -4.24
CA HIS A 134 6.35 -19.26 -5.62
C HIS A 134 6.36 -17.91 -6.36
N GLU A 135 7.52 -17.56 -6.88
CA GLU A 135 7.79 -16.22 -7.45
C GLU A 135 6.94 -15.93 -8.69
N GLY A 136 6.81 -16.89 -9.61
CA GLY A 136 6.01 -16.72 -10.83
C GLY A 136 4.53 -16.44 -10.55
N MET A 137 3.92 -17.22 -9.63
CA MET A 137 2.55 -16.97 -9.19
C MET A 137 2.43 -15.63 -8.46
N GLY A 138 3.44 -15.26 -7.68
CA GLY A 138 3.50 -13.97 -6.99
C GLY A 138 3.56 -12.78 -7.94
N LYS A 139 4.38 -12.84 -8.98
CA LYS A 139 4.45 -11.81 -10.03
C LYS A 139 3.14 -11.71 -10.80
N PHE A 140 2.54 -12.84 -11.16
CA PHE A 140 1.21 -12.85 -11.80
C PHE A 140 0.16 -12.18 -10.91
N HIS A 141 0.07 -12.59 -9.63
CA HIS A 141 -0.85 -11.99 -8.66
C HIS A 141 -0.62 -10.47 -8.52
N PHE A 142 0.64 -10.03 -8.43
CA PHE A 142 0.98 -8.62 -8.33
C PHE A 142 0.48 -7.83 -9.54
N TRP A 143 0.88 -8.23 -10.75
CA TRP A 143 0.56 -7.47 -11.95
C TRP A 143 -0.93 -7.44 -12.25
N VAL A 144 -1.63 -8.56 -12.08
CA VAL A 144 -3.08 -8.59 -12.28
C VAL A 144 -3.81 -7.75 -11.24
N SER A 145 -3.40 -7.81 -9.96
CA SER A 145 -4.00 -7.00 -8.91
C SER A 145 -3.73 -5.50 -9.11
N PHE A 146 -2.51 -5.11 -9.41
CA PHE A 146 -2.13 -3.71 -9.57
C PHE A 146 -2.74 -3.09 -10.83
N LEU A 147 -2.46 -3.65 -12.00
CA LEU A 147 -2.97 -3.12 -13.27
C LEU A 147 -4.49 -3.25 -13.37
N GLY A 148 -5.04 -4.36 -12.90
CA GLY A 148 -6.49 -4.58 -12.88
C GLY A 148 -7.21 -3.57 -11.98
N SER A 149 -6.65 -3.22 -10.81
CA SER A 149 -7.22 -2.17 -9.96
C SER A 149 -7.27 -0.82 -10.68
N TYR A 150 -6.23 -0.47 -11.43
CA TYR A 150 -6.24 0.75 -12.23
C TYR A 150 -7.24 0.68 -13.38
N ALA A 151 -7.34 -0.46 -14.06
CA ALA A 151 -8.33 -0.67 -15.13
C ALA A 151 -9.78 -0.66 -14.62
N ILE A 152 -10.01 -0.87 -13.32
CA ILE A 152 -11.32 -0.74 -12.68
C ILE A 152 -11.58 0.72 -12.27
N TYR A 153 -10.70 1.30 -11.45
CA TYR A 153 -11.01 2.54 -10.74
C TYR A 153 -10.71 3.81 -11.55
N PHE A 154 -9.77 3.80 -12.50
CA PHE A 154 -9.57 4.94 -13.38
C PHE A 154 -10.79 5.22 -14.27
N PRO A 155 -11.31 4.23 -15.02
CA PRO A 155 -12.56 4.44 -15.77
C PRO A 155 -13.77 4.78 -14.88
N MET A 156 -13.77 4.28 -13.65
CA MET A 156 -14.85 4.60 -12.69
C MET A 156 -14.85 6.09 -12.29
N HIS A 157 -13.69 6.76 -12.22
CA HIS A 157 -13.65 8.23 -12.06
C HIS A 157 -14.34 8.93 -13.25
N TYR A 158 -14.09 8.46 -14.48
CA TYR A 158 -14.75 9.00 -15.65
C TYR A 158 -16.27 8.81 -15.59
N LEU A 159 -16.74 7.62 -15.22
CA LEU A 159 -18.19 7.39 -15.02
C LEU A 159 -18.79 8.38 -14.00
N GLY A 160 -18.05 8.68 -12.93
CA GLY A 160 -18.48 9.68 -11.96
C GLY A 160 -18.51 11.09 -12.51
N PHE A 161 -17.55 11.49 -13.36
CA PHE A 161 -17.55 12.81 -14.01
C PHE A 161 -18.72 13.01 -14.98
N VAL A 162 -19.16 11.97 -15.65
CA VAL A 162 -20.36 12.04 -16.51
C VAL A 162 -21.67 11.88 -15.74
N GLY A 163 -21.60 11.82 -14.40
CA GLY A 163 -22.76 11.85 -13.52
C GLY A 163 -23.40 10.51 -13.20
N VAL A 164 -22.74 9.37 -13.54
CA VAL A 164 -23.28 8.05 -13.17
C VAL A 164 -23.37 7.91 -11.65
N PRO A 165 -24.59 7.77 -11.08
CA PRO A 165 -24.80 7.73 -9.64
C PRO A 165 -24.37 6.38 -9.06
N ARG A 166 -23.94 6.38 -7.79
CA ARG A 166 -23.68 5.15 -7.01
C ARG A 166 -24.93 4.68 -6.28
N ARG A 167 -24.97 3.38 -5.89
CA ARG A 167 -26.00 2.78 -5.03
C ARG A 167 -27.38 2.64 -5.68
N TYR A 168 -27.48 2.61 -6.99
CA TYR A 168 -28.71 2.36 -7.71
C TYR A 168 -28.79 0.90 -8.15
N TYR A 169 -29.99 0.34 -8.04
CA TYR A 169 -30.27 -1.03 -8.46
C TYR A 169 -30.28 -1.18 -9.98
N GLU A 170 -30.96 -0.24 -10.64
CA GLU A 170 -31.12 -0.21 -12.10
C GLU A 170 -30.58 1.12 -12.65
N MET A 171 -29.70 1.04 -13.63
CA MET A 171 -29.09 2.22 -14.24
C MET A 171 -29.22 2.25 -15.75
N TYR A 172 -29.59 1.12 -16.39
CA TYR A 172 -29.56 0.98 -17.85
C TYR A 172 -30.52 1.93 -18.57
N ASP A 173 -31.66 2.25 -17.96
CA ASP A 173 -32.66 3.17 -18.49
C ASP A 173 -32.50 4.61 -17.96
N SER A 174 -31.40 4.91 -17.27
CA SER A 174 -31.15 6.25 -16.74
C SER A 174 -30.53 7.18 -17.80
N GLU A 175 -30.81 8.47 -17.69
CA GLU A 175 -30.23 9.51 -18.55
C GLU A 175 -28.70 9.56 -18.52
N TYR A 176 -28.09 9.01 -17.46
CA TYR A 176 -26.64 8.98 -17.23
C TYR A 176 -25.95 7.81 -17.92
N MET A 177 -26.69 6.77 -18.34
CA MET A 177 -26.15 5.57 -18.97
C MET A 177 -26.30 5.62 -20.48
N THR A 178 -25.35 6.26 -21.12
CA THR A 178 -25.18 6.18 -22.58
C THR A 178 -24.64 4.82 -23.00
N VAL A 179 -24.69 4.49 -24.27
CA VAL A 179 -24.14 3.24 -24.82
C VAL A 179 -22.64 3.09 -24.47
N SER A 180 -21.86 4.17 -24.52
CA SER A 180 -20.44 4.14 -24.20
C SER A 180 -20.17 3.94 -22.72
N THR A 181 -20.90 4.58 -21.82
CA THR A 181 -20.74 4.38 -20.36
C THR A 181 -21.16 2.98 -19.94
N ASN A 182 -22.13 2.39 -20.63
CA ASN A 182 -22.56 1.01 -20.39
C ASN A 182 -21.45 0.01 -20.78
N TYR A 183 -20.86 0.15 -21.97
CA TYR A 183 -19.69 -0.69 -22.34
C TYR A 183 -18.52 -0.53 -21.38
N LEU A 184 -18.26 0.68 -20.91
CA LEU A 184 -17.20 0.93 -19.92
C LEU A 184 -17.49 0.23 -18.59
N ASN A 185 -18.74 0.24 -18.13
CA ASN A 185 -19.16 -0.44 -16.90
C ASN A 185 -19.05 -1.97 -17.03
N GLN A 186 -19.40 -2.53 -18.22
CA GLN A 186 -19.19 -3.95 -18.52
C GLN A 186 -17.69 -4.31 -18.51
N PHE A 187 -16.84 -3.47 -19.12
CA PHE A 187 -15.38 -3.65 -19.08
C PHE A 187 -14.86 -3.70 -17.63
N ILE A 188 -15.26 -2.74 -16.79
CA ILE A 188 -14.92 -2.72 -15.36
C ILE A 188 -15.31 -4.02 -14.67
N THR A 189 -16.50 -4.53 -14.94
CA THR A 189 -17.00 -5.79 -14.36
C THR A 189 -16.14 -6.99 -14.78
N VAL A 190 -15.81 -7.11 -16.05
CA VAL A 190 -14.96 -8.19 -16.55
C VAL A 190 -13.57 -8.14 -15.90
N VAL A 191 -12.96 -6.97 -15.83
CA VAL A 191 -11.65 -6.80 -15.17
C VAL A 191 -11.73 -7.14 -13.68
N ALA A 192 -12.82 -6.76 -13.00
CA ALA A 192 -13.02 -7.09 -11.58
C ALA A 192 -13.08 -8.61 -11.35
N LEU A 193 -13.72 -9.37 -12.25
CA LEU A 193 -13.73 -10.84 -12.20
C LEU A 193 -12.32 -11.42 -12.41
N ILE A 194 -11.53 -10.86 -13.33
CA ILE A 194 -10.15 -11.29 -13.55
C ILE A 194 -9.29 -11.03 -12.32
N VAL A 195 -9.41 -9.84 -11.70
CA VAL A 195 -8.71 -9.52 -10.44
C VAL A 195 -9.15 -10.46 -9.32
N GLY A 196 -10.45 -10.73 -9.20
CA GLY A 196 -10.98 -11.69 -8.25
C GLY A 196 -10.38 -13.09 -8.44
N PHE A 197 -10.29 -13.57 -9.67
CA PHE A 197 -9.65 -14.85 -9.98
C PHE A 197 -8.17 -14.89 -9.58
N SER A 198 -7.43 -13.79 -9.75
CA SER A 198 -6.02 -13.75 -9.33
C SER A 198 -5.82 -13.97 -7.83
N GLN A 199 -6.84 -13.67 -7.01
CA GLN A 199 -6.79 -13.94 -5.57
C GLN A 199 -6.85 -15.45 -5.26
N LEU A 200 -7.52 -16.23 -6.09
CA LEU A 200 -7.50 -17.71 -5.95
C LEU A 200 -6.10 -18.27 -6.27
N VAL A 201 -5.39 -17.68 -7.24
CA VAL A 201 -4.00 -18.04 -7.52
C VAL A 201 -3.10 -17.70 -6.33
N PHE A 202 -3.32 -16.57 -5.67
CA PHE A 202 -2.59 -16.21 -4.45
C PHE A 202 -2.86 -17.19 -3.31
N LEU A 203 -4.10 -17.55 -3.05
CA LEU A 203 -4.45 -18.54 -2.03
C LEU A 203 -3.83 -19.92 -2.34
N TYR A 204 -3.88 -20.34 -3.58
CA TYR A 204 -3.22 -21.57 -4.03
C TYR A 204 -1.71 -21.52 -3.79
N ASN A 205 -1.08 -20.38 -4.10
CA ASN A 205 0.34 -20.16 -3.83
C ASN A 205 0.67 -20.29 -2.34
N ILE A 206 -0.12 -19.66 -1.46
CA ILE A 206 0.05 -19.77 -0.01
C ILE A 206 0.01 -21.25 0.44
N ILE A 207 -1.05 -21.97 0.04
CA ILE A 207 -1.28 -23.36 0.49
C ILE A 207 -0.17 -24.28 -0.03
N THR A 208 0.18 -24.20 -1.30
CA THR A 208 1.17 -25.10 -1.89
C THR A 208 2.57 -24.82 -1.43
N SER A 209 2.91 -23.55 -1.22
CA SER A 209 4.25 -23.15 -0.82
C SER A 209 4.61 -23.54 0.63
N THR A 210 3.63 -23.84 1.50
CA THR A 210 3.91 -24.42 2.82
C THR A 210 4.63 -25.75 2.74
N LYS A 211 4.35 -26.55 1.69
CA LYS A 211 4.94 -27.88 1.48
C LYS A 211 6.05 -27.87 0.41
N PHE A 212 5.82 -27.19 -0.69
CA PHE A 212 6.65 -27.26 -1.90
C PHE A 212 7.46 -25.99 -2.18
N GLY A 213 7.26 -24.90 -1.41
CA GLY A 213 8.02 -23.66 -1.55
C GLY A 213 9.51 -23.87 -1.34
N LYS A 214 10.35 -23.07 -2.03
CA LYS A 214 11.80 -23.04 -1.84
C LYS A 214 12.11 -22.72 -0.37
N LYS A 215 12.99 -23.49 0.25
CA LYS A 215 13.44 -23.22 1.61
C LYS A 215 14.10 -21.84 1.68
N ALA A 216 13.73 -21.06 2.68
CA ALA A 216 14.32 -19.77 2.99
C ALA A 216 15.40 -19.94 4.07
N GLY A 217 16.47 -19.15 4.01
CA GLY A 217 17.42 -19.02 5.12
C GLY A 217 16.81 -18.21 6.26
N LYS A 218 17.52 -18.09 7.38
CA LYS A 218 17.10 -17.32 8.56
C LYS A 218 16.89 -15.82 8.24
N ASN A 219 17.70 -15.24 7.36
CA ASN A 219 17.59 -13.84 6.92
C ASN A 219 17.56 -13.76 5.38
N PRO A 220 16.43 -14.10 4.75
CA PRO A 220 16.34 -14.20 3.29
C PRO A 220 16.43 -12.85 2.57
N TRP A 221 16.19 -11.76 3.29
CA TRP A 221 16.20 -10.39 2.75
C TRP A 221 17.49 -9.64 3.02
N LYS A 222 18.45 -10.26 3.72
CA LYS A 222 19.67 -9.59 4.20
C LYS A 222 19.38 -8.32 5.00
N ALA A 223 18.30 -8.36 5.79
CA ALA A 223 17.87 -7.23 6.61
C ALA A 223 18.70 -7.12 7.89
N CYS A 224 18.84 -5.88 8.40
CA CYS A 224 19.60 -5.63 9.63
C CYS A 224 18.77 -5.76 10.92
N SER A 225 17.44 -5.68 10.83
CA SER A 225 16.57 -5.68 11.99
C SER A 225 16.54 -7.02 12.73
N LEU A 226 16.34 -6.95 14.05
CA LEU A 226 16.35 -8.12 14.95
C LEU A 226 15.28 -9.16 14.62
N GLU A 227 14.19 -8.80 13.97
CA GLU A 227 13.16 -9.77 13.56
C GLU A 227 13.70 -10.88 12.64
N TRP A 228 14.78 -10.59 11.89
CA TRP A 228 15.46 -11.55 10.99
C TRP A 228 16.67 -12.22 11.65
N ARG A 229 16.89 -12.00 12.94
CA ARG A 229 17.98 -12.58 13.75
C ARG A 229 17.50 -13.61 14.75
N THR A 230 16.20 -13.94 14.73
CA THR A 230 15.64 -14.95 15.63
C THR A 230 16.32 -16.31 15.46
N PRO A 231 16.61 -17.04 16.55
CA PRO A 231 17.30 -18.33 16.49
C PRO A 231 16.47 -19.39 15.74
N ASP A 232 15.13 -19.34 15.88
CA ASP A 232 14.20 -20.30 15.32
C ASP A 232 13.33 -19.70 14.20
N VAL A 233 12.87 -20.54 13.26
CA VAL A 233 11.92 -20.21 12.23
C VAL A 233 10.87 -21.32 12.17
N PRO A 234 9.58 -21.04 12.46
CA PRO A 234 9.02 -19.74 12.89
C PRO A 234 9.50 -19.32 14.29
N PRO A 235 9.53 -17.99 14.58
CA PRO A 235 9.92 -17.49 15.88
C PRO A 235 9.00 -18.01 16.99
N GLY A 236 9.59 -18.53 18.06
CA GLY A 236 8.85 -18.95 19.24
C GLY A 236 8.47 -17.79 20.14
N HIS A 237 7.67 -18.08 21.16
CA HIS A 237 7.39 -17.11 22.23
C HIS A 237 8.68 -16.80 22.98
N GLY A 238 9.01 -15.51 23.12
CA GLY A 238 10.29 -15.09 23.72
C GLY A 238 11.48 -15.26 22.77
N ASN A 239 11.36 -14.92 21.55
CA ASN A 239 12.23 -15.07 20.37
C ASN A 239 13.74 -15.28 20.61
N PHE A 240 14.32 -14.66 21.61
CA PHE A 240 15.75 -14.75 21.96
C PHE A 240 16.02 -15.51 23.26
N GLY A 241 14.98 -16.06 23.89
CA GLY A 241 15.10 -16.77 25.15
C GLY A 241 15.57 -15.87 26.30
N LYS A 242 16.53 -16.35 27.10
CA LYS A 242 17.10 -15.59 28.24
C LYS A 242 18.22 -14.63 27.80
N ASP A 243 18.90 -14.92 26.70
CA ASP A 243 20.05 -14.16 26.22
C ASP A 243 19.59 -13.16 25.16
N LEU A 244 19.27 -11.96 25.61
CA LEU A 244 18.86 -10.88 24.70
C LEU A 244 20.08 -10.39 23.89
N PRO A 245 19.93 -10.16 22.56
CA PRO A 245 21.02 -9.65 21.74
C PRO A 245 21.39 -8.22 22.16
N VAL A 246 22.69 -7.93 22.17
CA VAL A 246 23.18 -6.55 22.34
C VAL A 246 23.01 -5.82 21.03
N VAL A 247 22.38 -4.65 21.07
CA VAL A 247 22.12 -3.81 19.89
C VAL A 247 23.18 -2.73 19.78
N TYR A 248 23.93 -2.75 18.70
CA TYR A 248 25.03 -1.82 18.46
C TYR A 248 24.67 -0.69 17.48
N ARG A 249 23.58 -0.86 16.70
CA ARG A 249 23.17 0.09 15.66
C ARG A 249 21.66 0.11 15.47
N TRP A 250 21.18 1.13 14.78
CA TRP A 250 19.77 1.28 14.48
C TRP A 250 19.29 0.27 13.42
N ALA A 251 18.01 -0.09 13.44
CA ALA A 251 17.40 -1.10 12.54
C ALA A 251 17.48 -0.75 11.05
N TYR A 252 17.66 0.51 10.72
CA TYR A 252 17.74 1.03 9.35
C TYR A 252 19.09 1.69 9.06
N ASP A 253 20.09 1.40 9.89
CA ASP A 253 21.44 1.86 9.67
C ASP A 253 22.06 1.01 8.56
N PHE A 254 22.38 1.64 7.44
CA PHE A 254 23.00 1.00 6.28
C PHE A 254 24.29 1.72 5.92
N SER A 255 25.12 1.03 5.13
CA SER A 255 26.40 1.54 4.63
C SER A 255 27.39 1.99 5.73
N VAL A 256 27.92 1.05 6.45
CA VAL A 256 29.18 1.28 7.19
C VAL A 256 30.30 1.40 6.15
N PRO A 257 31.05 2.53 6.13
CA PRO A 257 32.16 2.68 5.20
C PRO A 257 33.14 1.50 5.25
N GLY A 258 33.43 0.92 4.10
CA GLY A 258 34.31 -0.26 3.99
C GLY A 258 33.64 -1.60 4.29
N ALA A 259 32.35 -1.66 4.55
CA ALA A 259 31.64 -2.93 4.72
C ALA A 259 31.30 -3.57 3.36
N LYS A 260 31.39 -4.90 3.31
CA LYS A 260 31.05 -5.70 2.11
C LYS A 260 29.56 -5.73 1.81
N GLU A 261 28.73 -5.65 2.82
CA GLU A 261 27.26 -5.72 2.71
C GLU A 261 26.63 -4.35 3.04
N ASP A 262 25.57 -4.00 2.33
CA ASP A 262 24.84 -2.72 2.52
C ASP A 262 24.21 -2.62 3.91
N TYR A 263 23.72 -3.75 4.43
CA TYR A 263 23.07 -3.85 5.72
C TYR A 263 23.81 -4.80 6.64
N ILE A 264 24.17 -4.30 7.81
CA ILE A 264 24.83 -5.09 8.84
C ILE A 264 23.82 -5.32 9.97
N PRO A 265 23.60 -6.57 10.41
CA PRO A 265 22.67 -6.88 11.49
C PRO A 265 22.92 -6.05 12.75
N GLN A 266 21.85 -5.67 13.43
CA GLN A 266 21.90 -4.80 14.61
C GLN A 266 22.74 -5.35 15.76
N ASP A 267 22.87 -6.67 15.86
CA ASP A 267 23.60 -7.40 16.88
C ASP A 267 25.09 -7.67 16.54
N ILE A 268 25.56 -7.18 15.39
CA ILE A 268 26.97 -7.26 15.00
C ILE A 268 27.71 -6.04 15.53
N GLY A 269 28.68 -6.24 16.42
CA GLY A 269 29.53 -5.19 16.98
C GLY A 269 30.51 -4.60 15.96
N PRO A 270 31.02 -3.39 16.20
CA PRO A 270 31.97 -2.73 15.28
C PRO A 270 33.20 -3.57 14.93
N SER A 271 33.74 -4.34 15.88
CA SER A 271 34.88 -5.23 15.69
C SER A 271 34.59 -6.51 14.88
N GLN A 272 33.31 -6.80 14.60
CA GLN A 272 32.86 -7.99 13.90
C GLN A 272 32.37 -7.68 12.49
N VAL A 273 32.44 -6.43 12.07
CA VAL A 273 32.03 -6.02 10.71
C VAL A 273 33.05 -6.54 9.71
N PRO A 274 32.64 -7.38 8.73
CA PRO A 274 33.55 -7.82 7.68
C PRO A 274 34.01 -6.63 6.85
N GLU A 275 35.31 -6.38 6.83
CA GLU A 275 35.91 -5.39 5.93
C GLU A 275 35.73 -5.83 4.46
N ALA A 276 35.50 -4.88 3.57
CA ALA A 276 35.60 -5.14 2.14
C ALA A 276 37.04 -5.53 1.83
N GLU A 277 37.23 -6.67 1.15
CA GLU A 277 38.54 -7.00 0.61
C GLU A 277 38.99 -5.82 -0.26
N ALA A 278 40.14 -5.23 0.06
CA ALA A 278 40.71 -4.17 -0.75
C ALA A 278 40.92 -4.78 -2.17
N GLU A 279 40.20 -4.24 -3.17
CA GLU A 279 40.48 -4.59 -4.55
C GLU A 279 41.96 -4.30 -4.79
N GLN A 280 42.73 -5.37 -4.94
CA GLN A 280 44.13 -5.28 -5.40
C GLN A 280 44.03 -4.77 -6.84
N THR A 281 44.24 -3.47 -7.01
CA THR A 281 44.46 -2.82 -8.30
C THR A 281 45.71 -3.31 -8.99
#